data_07af17e96cd9c6038346b66a19924564
#
_entry.id   07af17e96cd9c6038346b66a19924564
#
_cell.length_a   1.000
_cell.length_b   1.000
_cell.length_c   1.000
_cell.angle_alpha   90.00
_cell.angle_beta   90.00
_cell.angle_gamma   90.00
#
_symmetry.space_group_name_H-M   'P 1'
#
loop_
_entity.id
_entity.type
_entity.pdbx_description
1 polymer ?
#
loop_
_entity_poly.entity_id
_entity_poly.type
_entity_poly.pdbx_seq_one_letter_code
_entity_poly.pdbx_strand_id
1 'polypeptide(L)'
;KNGRYFVFFEELPYASRRAHISMIELDRAGNVSAPQRVLEADHHLSYPFLFEHDGSLYMLPESAKNRSVELYRCVDFPLGWKRERVLIDGLRLVDATLHRGNDRWWMFANSAAGESRNFDDELHLFHAEKLTGDWQPHPRNPVKSDARSSRPAGHLYTRDGVLYRPAQVCVPRYGAGLAIQRVLKLTPQDYAERQVERLIPQAASGLFGLHTMNRAGDLTVVDAFARRRRI
;
A
#
# COMPACT_ATOMS: atom_id res chain seq x y z
N LYS A 1 6.33 -17.10 -8.61
CA LYS A 1 7.54 -17.92 -8.71
C LYS A 1 7.12 -19.37 -8.93
N ASN A 2 7.67 -20.08 -9.90
CA ASN A 2 7.38 -21.50 -10.17
C ASN A 2 5.88 -21.84 -10.32
N GLY A 3 5.09 -20.99 -10.99
CA GLY A 3 3.66 -21.19 -11.18
C GLY A 3 2.78 -20.93 -9.96
N ARG A 4 3.35 -20.39 -8.88
CA ARG A 4 2.64 -19.99 -7.66
C ARG A 4 2.69 -18.49 -7.46
N TYR A 5 1.64 -17.96 -6.83
CA TYR A 5 1.55 -16.60 -6.32
C TYR A 5 1.76 -16.61 -4.80
N PHE A 6 2.34 -15.55 -4.28
CA PHE A 6 2.56 -15.33 -2.86
C PHE A 6 1.86 -14.03 -2.49
N VAL A 7 0.83 -14.13 -1.65
CA VAL A 7 0.03 -12.98 -1.23
C VAL A 7 0.40 -12.64 0.20
N PHE A 8 0.97 -11.45 0.39
CA PHE A 8 1.33 -10.91 1.70
C PHE A 8 0.21 -10.00 2.19
N PHE A 9 -0.12 -10.09 3.46
CA PHE A 9 -1.25 -9.35 4.03
C PHE A 9 -1.04 -9.07 5.52
N GLU A 10 -1.80 -8.11 6.03
CA GLU A 10 -1.89 -7.84 7.46
C GLU A 10 -2.70 -8.94 8.14
N GLU A 11 -2.16 -9.53 9.19
CA GLU A 11 -2.88 -10.40 10.10
C GLU A 11 -2.95 -9.76 11.48
N LEU A 12 -4.17 -9.50 11.97
CA LEU A 12 -4.42 -8.88 13.27
C LEU A 12 -4.99 -9.91 14.26
N PRO A 13 -4.17 -10.51 15.12
CA PRO A 13 -4.66 -11.41 16.17
C PRO A 13 -5.48 -10.65 17.21
N TYR A 14 -6.67 -11.15 17.53
CA TYR A 14 -7.55 -10.53 18.53
C TYR A 14 -6.90 -10.42 19.93
N ALA A 15 -6.05 -11.38 20.28
CA ALA A 15 -5.41 -11.44 21.61
C ALA A 15 -4.38 -10.31 21.80
N SER A 16 -3.50 -10.09 20.81
CA SER A 16 -2.43 -9.09 20.91
C SER A 16 -2.86 -7.69 20.50
N ARG A 17 -3.88 -7.56 19.64
CA ARG A 17 -4.30 -6.33 18.97
C ARG A 17 -3.12 -5.61 18.27
N ARG A 18 -2.09 -6.36 17.93
CA ARG A 18 -0.92 -5.90 17.20
C ARG A 18 -0.78 -6.74 15.95
N ALA A 19 -0.94 -6.12 14.80
CA ALA A 19 -0.84 -6.80 13.53
C ALA A 19 0.62 -7.05 13.16
N HIS A 20 0.80 -8.11 12.39
CA HIS A 20 2.04 -8.52 11.74
C HIS A 20 1.76 -8.85 10.28
N ILE A 21 2.81 -9.07 9.50
CA ILE A 21 2.65 -9.48 8.11
C ILE A 21 2.71 -10.99 8.02
N SER A 22 1.69 -11.57 7.39
CA SER A 22 1.61 -12.98 7.03
C SER A 22 1.55 -13.15 5.51
N MET A 23 1.75 -14.37 5.04
CA MET A 23 1.74 -14.75 3.64
C MET A 23 0.98 -16.05 3.44
N ILE A 24 0.29 -16.17 2.31
CA ILE A 24 -0.26 -17.41 1.77
C ILE A 24 0.32 -17.68 0.38
N GLU A 25 0.46 -18.95 0.05
CA GLU A 25 0.70 -19.40 -1.33
C GLU A 25 -0.64 -19.69 -2.00
N LEU A 26 -0.75 -19.27 -3.25
CA LEU A 26 -1.88 -19.55 -4.14
C LEU A 26 -1.34 -20.20 -5.41
N ASP A 27 -1.81 -21.40 -5.73
CA ASP A 27 -1.47 -22.06 -6.99
C ASP A 27 -2.43 -21.66 -8.14
N ARG A 28 -2.13 -22.10 -9.36
CA ARG A 28 -2.95 -21.80 -10.53
C ARG A 28 -4.31 -22.53 -10.53
N ALA A 29 -4.48 -23.56 -9.71
CA ALA A 29 -5.74 -24.28 -9.54
C ALA A 29 -6.63 -23.60 -8.48
N GLY A 30 -6.13 -22.55 -7.80
CA GLY A 30 -6.86 -21.83 -6.78
C GLY A 30 -6.71 -22.42 -5.36
N ASN A 31 -5.80 -23.38 -5.16
CA ASN A 31 -5.52 -23.89 -3.82
C ASN A 31 -4.69 -22.89 -3.02
N VAL A 32 -5.07 -22.70 -1.76
CA VAL A 32 -4.47 -21.71 -0.85
C VAL A 32 -3.83 -22.44 0.32
N SER A 33 -2.58 -22.09 0.66
CA SER A 33 -1.89 -22.61 1.84
C SER A 33 -2.47 -22.04 3.14
N ALA A 34 -2.11 -22.66 4.28
CA ALA A 34 -2.27 -22.00 5.57
C ALA A 34 -1.43 -20.71 5.63
N PRO A 35 -1.91 -19.67 6.35
CA PRO A 35 -1.11 -18.47 6.60
C PRO A 35 0.20 -18.77 7.32
N GLN A 36 1.27 -18.10 6.92
CA GLN A 36 2.57 -18.14 7.57
C GLN A 36 3.02 -16.73 7.91
N ARG A 37 3.41 -16.49 9.16
CA ARG A 37 3.97 -15.20 9.59
C ARG A 37 5.34 -15.01 8.96
N VAL A 38 5.56 -13.83 8.38
CA VAL A 38 6.81 -13.50 7.68
C VAL A 38 7.54 -12.30 8.29
N LEU A 39 6.82 -11.36 8.91
CA LEU A 39 7.42 -10.19 9.54
C LEU A 39 6.60 -9.75 10.74
N GLU A 40 7.26 -9.59 11.88
CA GLU A 40 6.69 -9.05 13.13
C GLU A 40 7.64 -8.02 13.73
N ALA A 41 7.09 -6.98 14.35
CA ALA A 41 7.81 -5.97 15.10
C ALA A 41 7.17 -5.76 16.47
N ASP A 42 7.79 -4.96 17.33
CA ASP A 42 7.25 -4.53 18.62
C ASP A 42 6.09 -3.52 18.47
N HIS A 43 5.86 -3.02 17.26
CA HIS A 43 4.76 -2.14 16.87
C HIS A 43 3.87 -2.80 15.80
N HIS A 44 2.73 -2.18 15.53
CA HIS A 44 1.77 -2.63 14.52
C HIS A 44 2.35 -2.49 13.11
N LEU A 45 2.22 -3.53 12.29
CA LEU A 45 2.57 -3.53 10.87
C LEU A 45 1.32 -3.84 10.05
N SER A 46 1.09 -3.08 8.97
CA SER A 46 0.01 -3.26 8.02
C SER A 46 0.45 -2.96 6.60
N TYR A 47 -0.44 -3.03 5.62
CA TYR A 47 -0.22 -2.62 4.23
C TYR A 47 1.15 -3.03 3.69
N PRO A 48 1.47 -4.32 3.52
CA PRO A 48 2.76 -4.78 3.03
C PRO A 48 2.91 -4.45 1.54
N PHE A 49 3.58 -3.34 1.22
CA PHE A 49 3.87 -2.96 -0.15
C PHE A 49 5.15 -3.66 -0.63
N LEU A 50 5.03 -4.57 -1.61
CA LEU A 50 6.15 -5.34 -2.15
C LEU A 50 6.58 -4.80 -3.51
N PHE A 51 7.87 -4.79 -3.79
CA PHE A 51 8.41 -4.41 -5.09
C PHE A 51 9.80 -5.04 -5.32
N GLU A 52 10.17 -5.18 -6.58
CA GLU A 52 11.51 -5.63 -6.97
C GLU A 52 12.35 -4.43 -7.38
N HIS A 53 13.63 -4.45 -6.97
CA HIS A 53 14.62 -3.47 -7.37
C HIS A 53 16.01 -4.09 -7.34
N ASP A 54 16.80 -3.89 -8.43
CA ASP A 54 18.17 -4.40 -8.58
C ASP A 54 18.31 -5.89 -8.19
N GLY A 55 17.36 -6.72 -8.68
CA GLY A 55 17.36 -8.16 -8.47
C GLY A 55 17.00 -8.61 -7.04
N SER A 56 16.62 -7.69 -6.16
CA SER A 56 16.18 -7.97 -4.80
C SER A 56 14.69 -7.65 -4.62
N LEU A 57 14.01 -8.47 -3.81
CA LEU A 57 12.62 -8.20 -3.41
C LEU A 57 12.62 -7.41 -2.11
N TYR A 58 11.82 -6.37 -2.06
CA TYR A 58 11.65 -5.49 -0.91
C TYR A 58 10.20 -5.44 -0.45
N MET A 59 10.02 -5.11 0.82
CA MET A 59 8.73 -4.83 1.44
C MET A 59 8.81 -3.50 2.19
N LEU A 60 7.77 -2.69 2.03
CA LEU A 60 7.56 -1.45 2.77
C LEU A 60 6.24 -1.61 3.55
N PRO A 61 6.25 -2.18 4.75
CA PRO A 61 5.04 -2.25 5.55
C PRO A 61 4.72 -0.89 6.15
N GLU A 62 3.45 -0.60 6.38
CA GLU A 62 3.08 0.54 7.21
C GLU A 62 3.61 0.35 8.63
N SER A 63 4.33 1.34 9.14
CA SER A 63 4.90 1.42 10.48
C SER A 63 4.63 2.77 11.15
N ALA A 64 3.46 3.36 10.85
CA ALA A 64 3.06 4.70 11.33
C ALA A 64 3.06 4.84 12.86
N LYS A 65 2.81 3.75 13.62
CA LYS A 65 2.95 3.77 15.09
C LYS A 65 4.37 4.01 15.56
N ASN A 66 5.36 3.52 14.81
CA ASN A 66 6.77 3.79 15.04
C ASN A 66 7.24 5.13 14.47
N ARG A 67 6.34 5.90 13.81
CA ARG A 67 6.61 7.18 13.16
C ARG A 67 7.73 7.09 12.12
N SER A 68 7.82 5.97 11.41
CA SER A 68 8.86 5.69 10.42
C SER A 68 8.28 5.03 9.17
N VAL A 69 9.01 5.12 8.07
CA VAL A 69 8.82 4.32 6.87
C VAL A 69 10.01 3.41 6.74
N GLU A 70 9.82 2.12 6.96
CA GLU A 70 10.87 1.13 7.08
C GLU A 70 10.94 0.23 5.83
N LEU A 71 12.11 0.13 5.24
CA LEU A 71 12.40 -0.74 4.12
C LEU A 71 12.97 -2.07 4.60
N TYR A 72 12.34 -3.17 4.20
CA TYR A 72 12.80 -4.53 4.46
C TYR A 72 13.23 -5.20 3.14
N ARG A 73 14.34 -5.93 3.17
CA ARG A 73 14.81 -6.75 2.05
C ARG A 73 14.55 -8.22 2.34
N CYS A 74 14.07 -8.94 1.34
CA CYS A 74 13.96 -10.39 1.38
C CYS A 74 15.37 -11.01 1.30
N VAL A 75 15.74 -11.78 2.30
CA VAL A 75 17.03 -12.48 2.38
C VAL A 75 16.87 -13.99 2.18
N ASP A 76 15.68 -14.52 2.45
CA ASP A 76 15.30 -15.91 2.21
C ASP A 76 13.82 -16.00 1.83
N PHE A 77 13.55 -16.07 0.52
CA PHE A 77 12.18 -16.03 -0.02
C PHE A 77 11.40 -17.33 0.26
N PRO A 78 10.15 -17.24 0.74
CA PRO A 78 9.35 -16.03 0.98
C PRO A 78 9.37 -15.54 2.43
N LEU A 79 10.02 -16.20 3.35
CA LEU A 79 9.82 -16.06 4.80
C LEU A 79 10.85 -15.15 5.49
N GLY A 80 12.07 -15.05 4.92
CA GLY A 80 13.18 -14.33 5.55
C GLY A 80 13.24 -12.87 5.14
N TRP A 81 12.97 -11.94 6.07
CA TRP A 81 13.00 -10.50 5.85
C TRP A 81 13.92 -9.81 6.85
N LYS A 82 14.71 -8.85 6.37
CA LYS A 82 15.62 -8.06 7.19
C LYS A 82 15.40 -6.58 6.94
N ARG A 83 15.28 -5.78 8.01
CA ARG A 83 15.23 -4.33 7.88
C ARG A 83 16.54 -3.82 7.26
N GLU A 84 16.42 -3.17 6.12
CA GLU A 84 17.52 -2.62 5.35
C GLU A 84 17.80 -1.18 5.77
N ARG A 85 16.75 -0.36 5.85
CA ARG A 85 16.86 1.06 6.14
C ARG A 85 15.54 1.64 6.64
N VAL A 86 15.63 2.72 7.40
CA VAL A 86 14.55 3.68 7.62
C VAL A 86 14.64 4.73 6.51
N LEU A 87 13.60 4.85 5.68
CA LEU A 87 13.56 5.80 4.55
C LEU A 87 13.14 7.19 5.02
N ILE A 88 12.17 7.27 5.92
CA ILE A 88 11.67 8.50 6.52
C ILE A 88 11.49 8.24 8.02
N ASP A 89 11.97 9.14 8.85
CA ASP A 89 11.88 9.07 10.31
C ASP A 89 11.12 10.29 10.87
N GLY A 90 10.45 10.09 12.01
CA GLY A 90 9.73 11.13 12.74
C GLY A 90 8.34 11.46 12.20
N LEU A 91 7.91 10.90 11.07
CA LEU A 91 6.60 11.15 10.46
C LEU A 91 5.65 9.96 10.61
N ARG A 92 4.36 10.28 10.83
CA ARG A 92 3.28 9.30 10.82
C ARG A 92 2.70 9.23 9.42
N LEU A 93 3.19 8.29 8.62
CA LEU A 93 2.75 8.06 7.25
C LEU A 93 2.07 6.71 7.16
N VAL A 94 0.90 6.66 6.51
CA VAL A 94 0.15 5.42 6.30
C VAL A 94 0.13 5.06 4.81
N ASP A 95 0.07 3.76 4.52
CA ASP A 95 -0.06 3.17 3.19
C ASP A 95 1.01 3.65 2.19
N ALA A 96 2.27 3.77 2.66
CA ALA A 96 3.37 4.23 1.83
C ALA A 96 3.54 3.33 0.59
N THR A 97 3.39 3.93 -0.58
CA THR A 97 3.39 3.27 -1.89
C THR A 97 4.47 3.89 -2.77
N LEU A 98 5.40 3.07 -3.24
CA LEU A 98 6.48 3.56 -4.09
C LEU A 98 6.14 3.45 -5.58
N HIS A 99 6.71 4.38 -6.34
CA HIS A 99 6.71 4.34 -7.79
C HIS A 99 8.09 4.75 -8.32
N ARG A 100 8.66 3.93 -9.20
CA ARG A 100 9.89 4.27 -9.92
C ARG A 100 9.53 5.05 -11.17
N GLY A 101 9.79 6.36 -11.16
CA GLY A 101 9.74 7.20 -12.34
C GLY A 101 11.02 7.04 -13.20
N ASN A 102 11.14 7.82 -14.27
CA ASN A 102 12.28 7.72 -15.20
C ASN A 102 13.62 8.05 -14.51
N ASP A 103 13.65 9.08 -13.68
CA ASP A 103 14.86 9.63 -13.08
C ASP A 103 14.93 9.50 -11.55
N ARG A 104 13.80 9.21 -10.88
CA ARG A 104 13.70 9.20 -9.43
C ARG A 104 12.65 8.25 -8.89
N TRP A 105 12.71 8.03 -7.58
CA TRP A 105 11.70 7.37 -6.79
C TRP A 105 10.68 8.37 -6.28
N TRP A 106 9.43 7.93 -6.24
CA TRP A 106 8.29 8.64 -5.66
C TRP A 106 7.68 7.78 -4.56
N MET A 107 7.28 8.42 -3.47
CA MET A 107 6.51 7.80 -2.41
C MET A 107 5.20 8.57 -2.24
N PHE A 108 4.10 7.86 -2.32
CA PHE A 108 2.76 8.33 -2.04
C PHE A 108 2.36 7.79 -0.68
N ALA A 109 1.95 8.65 0.25
CA ALA A 109 1.50 8.22 1.56
C ALA A 109 0.47 9.21 2.11
N ASN A 110 -0.45 8.75 2.93
CA ASN A 110 -1.30 9.68 3.66
C ASN A 110 -0.67 10.05 5.01
N SER A 111 -0.87 11.29 5.39
CA SER A 111 -0.48 11.84 6.69
C SER A 111 -1.67 12.50 7.34
N ALA A 112 -1.64 12.69 8.65
CA ALA A 112 -2.63 13.45 9.39
C ALA A 112 -2.04 14.80 9.81
N ALA A 113 -2.81 15.86 9.66
CA ALA A 113 -2.40 17.19 10.11
C ALA A 113 -2.23 17.22 11.65
N GLY A 114 -1.08 17.65 12.12
CA GLY A 114 -0.78 17.82 13.55
C GLY A 114 -1.03 16.56 14.36
N GLU A 115 -1.83 16.67 15.42
CA GLU A 115 -2.21 15.59 16.33
C GLU A 115 -3.45 14.79 15.84
N SER A 116 -4.00 15.11 14.68
CA SER A 116 -5.15 14.40 14.10
C SER A 116 -4.88 12.91 14.00
N ARG A 117 -5.94 12.11 14.11
CA ARG A 117 -5.93 10.67 13.84
C ARG A 117 -6.63 10.33 12.52
N ASN A 118 -7.03 11.35 11.77
CA ASN A 118 -7.60 11.15 10.45
C ASN A 118 -6.47 11.05 9.41
N PHE A 119 -6.31 9.88 8.82
CA PHE A 119 -5.33 9.60 7.77
C PHE A 119 -6.01 9.36 6.41
N ASP A 120 -7.28 9.73 6.25
CA ASP A 120 -8.05 9.33 5.08
C ASP A 120 -8.01 10.35 3.94
N ASP A 121 -7.67 11.62 4.24
CA ASP A 121 -7.93 12.75 3.37
C ASP A 121 -6.70 13.50 2.83
N GLU A 122 -5.52 13.38 3.45
CA GLU A 122 -4.34 14.14 3.02
C GLU A 122 -3.27 13.26 2.37
N LEU A 123 -3.15 13.37 1.05
CA LEU A 123 -2.08 12.72 0.28
C LEU A 123 -0.81 13.57 0.30
N HIS A 124 0.27 12.97 0.74
CA HIS A 124 1.62 13.53 0.71
C HIS A 124 2.48 12.78 -0.30
N LEU A 125 3.35 13.50 -0.98
CA LEU A 125 4.37 12.98 -1.87
C LEU A 125 5.76 13.25 -1.30
N PHE A 126 6.65 12.29 -1.55
CA PHE A 126 8.08 12.44 -1.32
C PHE A 126 8.82 11.91 -2.55
N HIS A 127 10.04 12.36 -2.77
CA HIS A 127 10.87 11.88 -3.86
C HIS A 127 12.34 11.74 -3.46
N ALA A 128 13.04 10.81 -4.10
CA ALA A 128 14.47 10.61 -3.94
C ALA A 128 15.10 10.16 -5.26
N GLU A 129 16.36 10.48 -5.51
CA GLU A 129 17.09 9.99 -6.69
C GLU A 129 17.39 8.50 -6.61
N LYS A 130 17.66 8.00 -5.40
CA LYS A 130 17.93 6.59 -5.09
C LYS A 130 16.95 6.07 -4.05
N LEU A 131 16.61 4.79 -4.12
CA LEU A 131 15.72 4.13 -3.16
C LEU A 131 16.15 4.38 -1.70
N THR A 132 17.44 4.22 -1.43
CA THR A 132 18.04 4.40 -0.11
C THR A 132 18.68 5.79 0.08
N GLY A 133 18.38 6.75 -0.79
CA GLY A 133 18.83 8.13 -0.70
C GLY A 133 17.99 8.97 0.27
N ASP A 134 18.19 10.27 0.21
CA ASP A 134 17.48 11.24 1.04
C ASP A 134 16.12 11.57 0.41
N TRP A 135 15.05 11.24 1.10
CA TRP A 135 13.68 11.48 0.67
C TRP A 135 13.26 12.92 0.97
N GLN A 136 12.99 13.70 -0.07
CA GLN A 136 12.57 15.08 0.00
C GLN A 136 11.05 15.19 -0.06
N PRO A 137 10.40 15.94 0.85
CA PRO A 137 8.97 16.19 0.76
C PRO A 137 8.65 17.06 -0.45
N HIS A 138 7.54 16.79 -1.10
CA HIS A 138 7.04 17.63 -2.19
C HIS A 138 6.62 19.02 -1.62
N PRO A 139 7.01 20.15 -2.27
CA PRO A 139 6.78 21.49 -1.73
C PRO A 139 5.30 21.87 -1.61
N ARG A 140 4.41 21.14 -2.29
CA ARG A 140 2.96 21.36 -2.25
C ARG A 140 2.22 20.37 -1.35
N ASN A 141 2.91 19.68 -0.44
CA ASN A 141 2.23 18.77 0.49
C ASN A 141 1.29 19.50 1.46
N PRO A 142 0.06 19.00 1.71
CA PRO A 142 -0.54 17.87 1.03
C PRO A 142 -0.90 18.17 -0.42
N VAL A 143 -0.56 17.28 -1.36
CA VAL A 143 -0.83 17.50 -2.79
C VAL A 143 -2.29 17.28 -3.15
N LYS A 144 -3.06 16.68 -2.25
CA LYS A 144 -4.50 16.45 -2.35
C LYS A 144 -5.11 16.32 -0.97
N SER A 145 -6.29 16.90 -0.79
CA SER A 145 -7.12 16.78 0.42
C SER A 145 -8.53 16.35 0.03
N ASP A 146 -8.78 15.02 -0.03
CA ASP A 146 -10.08 14.44 -0.41
C ASP A 146 -10.19 12.99 0.05
N ALA A 147 -10.93 12.72 1.11
CA ALA A 147 -11.15 11.38 1.66
C ALA A 147 -11.77 10.37 0.66
N ARG A 148 -12.24 10.85 -0.50
CA ARG A 148 -12.77 9.97 -1.56
C ARG A 148 -11.69 9.35 -2.43
N SER A 149 -10.42 9.84 -2.35
CA SER A 149 -9.39 9.39 -3.27
C SER A 149 -7.95 9.80 -2.91
N SER A 150 -7.67 10.27 -1.70
CA SER A 150 -6.29 10.59 -1.29
C SER A 150 -5.50 9.36 -0.91
N ARG A 151 -6.03 8.50 -0.06
CA ARG A 151 -5.33 7.40 0.56
C ARG A 151 -4.89 6.33 -0.45
N PRO A 152 -3.61 5.90 -0.49
CA PRO A 152 -3.13 4.87 -1.42
C PRO A 152 -3.85 3.53 -1.27
N ALA A 153 -3.96 2.78 -2.35
CA ALA A 153 -4.67 1.49 -2.39
C ALA A 153 -3.94 0.43 -3.22
N GLY A 154 -2.61 0.43 -3.24
CA GLY A 154 -1.80 -0.53 -3.96
C GLY A 154 -0.90 0.11 -5.01
N HIS A 155 -0.26 -0.72 -5.83
CA HIS A 155 0.72 -0.28 -6.82
C HIS A 155 0.13 0.70 -7.84
N LEU A 156 0.91 1.74 -8.17
CA LEU A 156 0.68 2.49 -9.38
C LEU A 156 1.00 1.58 -10.59
N TYR A 157 0.27 1.74 -11.67
CA TYR A 157 0.47 0.98 -12.89
C TYR A 157 0.34 1.84 -14.13
N THR A 158 1.05 1.45 -15.19
CA THR A 158 0.97 2.11 -16.50
C THR A 158 0.12 1.27 -17.45
N ARG A 159 -0.82 1.91 -18.14
CA ARG A 159 -1.60 1.33 -19.23
C ARG A 159 -1.62 2.33 -20.39
N ASP A 160 -1.24 1.89 -21.58
CA ASP A 160 -1.20 2.71 -22.81
C ASP A 160 -0.37 4.01 -22.62
N GLY A 161 0.77 3.91 -21.93
CA GLY A 161 1.65 5.05 -21.62
C GLY A 161 1.13 6.01 -20.55
N VAL A 162 0.00 5.73 -19.94
CA VAL A 162 -0.64 6.55 -18.92
C VAL A 162 -0.47 5.92 -17.54
N LEU A 163 -0.01 6.70 -16.57
CA LEU A 163 0.14 6.28 -15.18
C LEU A 163 -1.18 6.40 -14.42
N TYR A 164 -1.53 5.34 -13.70
CA TYR A 164 -2.72 5.25 -12.85
C TYR A 164 -2.34 4.96 -11.41
N ARG A 165 -3.05 5.58 -10.47
CA ARG A 165 -2.91 5.39 -9.03
C ARG A 165 -4.22 4.86 -8.45
N PRO A 166 -4.25 3.64 -7.89
CA PRO A 166 -5.36 3.20 -7.05
C PRO A 166 -5.41 4.01 -5.74
N ALA A 167 -6.61 4.38 -5.32
CA ALA A 167 -6.86 5.09 -4.09
C ALA A 167 -8.06 4.50 -3.35
N GLN A 168 -8.05 4.57 -2.03
CA GLN A 168 -9.18 4.18 -1.19
C GLN A 168 -10.28 5.25 -1.24
N VAL A 169 -11.52 4.79 -1.22
CA VAL A 169 -12.69 5.64 -0.98
C VAL A 169 -13.04 5.53 0.51
N CYS A 170 -12.77 6.56 1.27
CA CYS A 170 -12.99 6.59 2.72
C CYS A 170 -14.28 7.34 3.12
N VAL A 171 -15.19 7.59 2.18
CA VAL A 171 -16.48 8.25 2.42
C VAL A 171 -17.60 7.34 1.89
N PRO A 172 -18.65 7.06 2.67
CA PRO A 172 -19.01 7.55 4.01
C PRO A 172 -18.23 6.86 5.16
N ARG A 173 -17.37 5.91 4.87
CA ARG A 173 -16.53 5.19 5.84
C ARG A 173 -15.22 4.73 5.19
N TYR A 174 -14.23 4.46 6.02
CA TYR A 174 -12.97 3.84 5.62
C TYR A 174 -13.19 2.57 4.79
N GLY A 175 -12.48 2.46 3.66
CA GLY A 175 -12.54 1.29 2.77
C GLY A 175 -13.90 1.06 2.12
N ALA A 176 -14.70 2.10 1.86
CA ALA A 176 -15.99 1.96 1.19
C ALA A 176 -15.85 1.45 -0.26
N GLY A 177 -14.70 1.64 -0.88
CA GLY A 177 -14.39 1.20 -2.23
C GLY A 177 -13.03 1.66 -2.72
N LEU A 178 -12.79 1.54 -4.01
CA LEU A 178 -11.58 1.99 -4.69
C LEU A 178 -11.93 3.06 -5.72
N ALA A 179 -11.00 3.99 -5.93
CA ALA A 179 -11.03 4.99 -6.99
C ALA A 179 -9.74 4.88 -7.81
N ILE A 180 -9.84 4.93 -9.12
CA ILE A 180 -8.68 4.95 -10.00
C ILE A 180 -8.41 6.37 -10.46
N GLN A 181 -7.22 6.87 -10.15
CA GLN A 181 -6.77 8.19 -10.51
C GLN A 181 -5.83 8.10 -11.72
N ARG A 182 -6.11 8.84 -12.79
CA ARG A 182 -5.14 9.09 -13.86
C ARG A 182 -4.19 10.18 -13.40
N VAL A 183 -2.90 9.89 -13.30
CA VAL A 183 -1.87 10.89 -12.99
C VAL A 183 -1.63 11.72 -14.25
N LEU A 184 -1.83 13.01 -14.15
CA LEU A 184 -1.68 13.98 -15.24
C LEU A 184 -0.32 14.67 -15.19
N LYS A 185 0.20 14.88 -13.97
CA LYS A 185 1.48 15.52 -13.73
C LYS A 185 2.13 14.94 -12.48
N LEU A 186 3.41 14.60 -12.57
CA LEU A 186 4.22 14.11 -11.46
C LEU A 186 5.64 14.66 -11.63
N THR A 187 5.94 15.75 -10.98
CA THR A 187 7.24 16.44 -11.00
C THR A 187 7.62 16.86 -9.59
N PRO A 188 8.88 17.19 -9.30
CA PRO A 188 9.29 17.66 -7.97
C PRO A 188 8.61 18.95 -7.50
N GLN A 189 7.99 19.71 -8.41
CA GLN A 189 7.34 20.99 -8.11
C GLN A 189 5.84 20.96 -8.25
N ASP A 190 5.28 19.93 -8.96
CA ASP A 190 3.86 19.92 -9.27
C ASP A 190 3.29 18.50 -9.37
N TYR A 191 2.05 18.36 -8.92
CA TYR A 191 1.28 17.15 -8.98
C TYR A 191 -0.16 17.44 -9.41
N ALA A 192 -0.69 16.60 -10.32
CA ALA A 192 -2.09 16.64 -10.70
C ALA A 192 -2.60 15.24 -11.07
N GLU A 193 -3.80 14.93 -10.64
CA GLU A 193 -4.49 13.69 -11.01
C GLU A 193 -5.98 13.95 -11.26
N ARG A 194 -6.64 13.03 -11.96
CA ARG A 194 -8.08 13.04 -12.18
C ARG A 194 -8.66 11.66 -11.99
N GLN A 195 -9.77 11.55 -11.25
CA GLN A 195 -10.50 10.30 -11.12
C GLN A 195 -11.10 9.88 -12.46
N VAL A 196 -10.90 8.62 -12.85
CA VAL A 196 -11.41 8.03 -14.09
C VAL A 196 -12.36 6.88 -13.84
N GLU A 197 -12.25 6.22 -12.68
CA GLU A 197 -13.08 5.07 -12.33
C GLU A 197 -13.33 5.01 -10.83
N ARG A 198 -14.43 4.40 -10.43
CA ARG A 198 -14.78 4.12 -9.04
C ARG A 198 -15.37 2.71 -8.93
N LEU A 199 -14.81 1.91 -8.04
CA LEU A 199 -15.22 0.53 -7.78
C LEU A 199 -15.85 0.47 -6.40
N ILE A 200 -17.15 0.24 -6.35
CA ILE A 200 -17.91 0.07 -5.11
C ILE A 200 -18.54 -1.32 -5.14
N PRO A 201 -18.48 -2.09 -4.04
CA PRO A 201 -19.12 -3.40 -3.99
C PRO A 201 -20.64 -3.29 -4.27
N GLN A 202 -21.13 -4.21 -5.06
CA GLN A 202 -22.58 -4.32 -5.28
C GLN A 202 -23.24 -4.87 -4.01
N ALA A 203 -24.43 -4.38 -3.67
CA ALA A 203 -25.16 -4.81 -2.47
C ALA A 203 -25.41 -6.32 -2.41
N ALA A 204 -25.63 -6.95 -3.57
CA ALA A 204 -25.86 -8.40 -3.67
C ALA A 204 -24.61 -9.26 -3.46
N SER A 205 -23.41 -8.70 -3.49
CA SER A 205 -22.15 -9.44 -3.34
C SER A 205 -21.85 -9.91 -1.91
N GLY A 206 -22.57 -9.38 -0.92
CA GLY A 206 -22.26 -9.60 0.50
C GLY A 206 -20.96 -8.89 0.98
N LEU A 207 -20.32 -8.12 0.11
CA LEU A 207 -19.15 -7.31 0.43
C LEU A 207 -19.60 -5.91 0.84
N PHE A 208 -18.86 -5.32 1.78
CA PHE A 208 -19.18 -4.00 2.34
C PHE A 208 -18.20 -2.92 1.93
N GLY A 209 -17.04 -3.28 1.41
CA GLY A 209 -16.02 -2.36 0.99
C GLY A 209 -14.90 -3.06 0.23
N LEU A 210 -14.05 -2.26 -0.40
CA LEU A 210 -12.81 -2.66 -1.05
C LEU A 210 -11.71 -1.74 -0.51
N HIS A 211 -10.54 -2.29 -0.29
CA HIS A 211 -9.50 -1.57 0.45
C HIS A 211 -8.21 -1.40 -0.36
N THR A 212 -7.69 -2.48 -0.96
CA THR A 212 -6.49 -2.43 -1.80
C THR A 212 -6.68 -3.24 -3.08
N MET A 213 -5.91 -2.89 -4.10
CA MET A 213 -5.83 -3.63 -5.36
C MET A 213 -4.37 -3.75 -5.80
N ASN A 214 -3.91 -4.97 -5.99
CA ASN A 214 -2.56 -5.25 -6.48
C ASN A 214 -2.60 -6.28 -7.60
N ARG A 215 -1.61 -6.24 -8.49
CA ARG A 215 -1.49 -7.16 -9.62
C ARG A 215 -0.10 -7.77 -9.70
N ALA A 216 -0.05 -9.07 -9.98
CA ALA A 216 1.19 -9.79 -10.28
C ALA A 216 0.94 -10.73 -11.47
N GLY A 217 1.51 -10.43 -12.62
CA GLY A 217 1.27 -11.16 -13.86
C GLY A 217 -0.19 -11.09 -14.29
N ASP A 218 -0.83 -12.25 -14.37
CA ASP A 218 -2.25 -12.44 -14.72
C ASP A 218 -3.20 -12.42 -13.51
N LEU A 219 -2.68 -12.42 -12.27
CA LEU A 219 -3.47 -12.35 -11.05
C LEU A 219 -3.68 -10.90 -10.61
N THR A 220 -4.94 -10.53 -10.36
CA THR A 220 -5.30 -9.32 -9.61
C THR A 220 -5.91 -9.72 -8.28
N VAL A 221 -5.38 -9.19 -7.19
CA VAL A 221 -5.87 -9.40 -5.83
C VAL A 221 -6.51 -8.10 -5.34
N VAL A 222 -7.73 -8.22 -4.83
CA VAL A 222 -8.46 -7.14 -4.18
C VAL A 222 -8.88 -7.64 -2.82
N ASP A 223 -8.56 -6.93 -1.76
CA ASP A 223 -9.10 -7.22 -0.45
C ASP A 223 -10.48 -6.58 -0.29
N ALA A 224 -11.32 -7.21 0.51
CA ALA A 224 -12.69 -6.77 0.67
C ALA A 224 -13.19 -6.96 2.12
N PHE A 225 -14.04 -6.07 2.57
CA PHE A 225 -14.78 -6.24 3.82
C PHE A 225 -15.98 -7.16 3.62
N ALA A 226 -16.02 -8.26 4.38
CA ALA A 226 -17.14 -9.20 4.40
C ALA A 226 -17.60 -9.46 5.84
N ARG A 227 -18.89 -9.70 6.04
CA ARG A 227 -19.40 -10.19 7.33
C ARG A 227 -19.11 -11.69 7.47
N ARG A 228 -18.37 -12.06 8.48
CA ARG A 228 -18.24 -13.46 8.86
C ARG A 228 -19.46 -13.85 9.69
N ARG A 229 -20.24 -14.85 9.25
CA ARG A 229 -21.23 -15.47 10.14
C ARG A 229 -20.46 -16.14 11.26
N ARG A 230 -20.82 -15.87 12.52
CA ARG A 230 -20.37 -16.70 13.64
C ARG A 230 -21.01 -18.07 13.44
N ILE A 231 -20.19 -19.09 13.31
CA ILE A 231 -20.61 -20.50 13.38
C ILE A 231 -20.73 -20.84 14.85
#